data_c6bc9d3c8cc00bec93a0393cbad5d309
#
_entry.id   c6bc9d3c8cc00bec93a0393cbad5d309
#
_cell.length_a   1.000
_cell.length_b   1.000
_cell.length_c   1.000
_cell.angle_alpha   90.00
_cell.angle_beta   90.00
_cell.angle_gamma   90.00
#
_symmetry.space_group_name_H-M   'P 1'
#
loop_
_entity.id
_entity.type
_entity.pdbx_description
1 polymer ?
#
loop_
_entity_poly.entity_id
_entity_poly.type
_entity_poly.pdbx_seq_one_letter_code
_entity_poly.pdbx_strand_id
1 'polypeptide(L)'
;YFGAFEVIWYLFFKNKRALVVHRINECDERKNTFHMNKFLKISNYCSDYTVFISNWLRGLDIYEKGKDSKVILNGGDSRIFKDYGCSEWDGLSPLKIVTHHWSPNYMKGFDVYKELDYLLMDHRWSDKIEFTYIGNLPEGFTFKKSKHISPINGESLAIELSKHHLYISASINEPAGMHHIEGILCGLPIIFRDSGALPEYCNRYGISFKDGNYLPALKEMIRNYNFYKKQVSKYPNTADQMTNKYLDLFSALLKQRDEIVRKRNLLRSPFLIIKNFLIF
;
A
#
# COMPACT_ATOMS: atom_id res chain seq x y z
N TYR A 1 -14.66 -11.78 -4.76
CA TYR A 1 -15.75 -11.58 -5.73
C TYR A 1 -15.29 -10.58 -6.78
N PHE A 2 -15.27 -10.99 -8.04
CA PHE A 2 -14.78 -10.19 -9.15
C PHE A 2 -15.89 -9.75 -10.11
N GLY A 3 -17.08 -10.30 -9.98
CA GLY A 3 -18.26 -9.89 -10.73
C GLY A 3 -19.04 -8.79 -10.00
N ALA A 4 -19.76 -7.98 -10.75
CA ALA A 4 -20.65 -6.97 -10.19
C ALA A 4 -22.14 -7.34 -10.41
N PHE A 5 -22.43 -8.65 -10.51
CA PHE A 5 -23.77 -9.12 -10.80
C PHE A 5 -24.79 -8.66 -9.76
N GLU A 6 -24.49 -8.83 -8.47
CA GLU A 6 -25.38 -8.40 -7.38
C GLU A 6 -25.63 -6.89 -7.41
N VAL A 7 -24.60 -6.11 -7.78
CA VAL A 7 -24.74 -4.65 -7.92
C VAL A 7 -25.67 -4.33 -9.10
N ILE A 8 -25.46 -4.97 -10.26
CA ILE A 8 -26.30 -4.78 -11.45
C ILE A 8 -27.74 -5.17 -11.13
N TRP A 9 -27.95 -6.35 -10.51
CA TRP A 9 -29.26 -6.83 -10.09
C TRP A 9 -29.93 -5.83 -9.12
N TYR A 10 -29.18 -5.34 -8.11
CA TYR A 10 -29.68 -4.35 -7.15
C TYR A 10 -30.14 -3.07 -7.85
N LEU A 11 -29.38 -2.57 -8.81
CA LEU A 11 -29.70 -1.36 -9.57
C LEU A 11 -30.95 -1.54 -10.45
N PHE A 12 -31.18 -2.74 -11.01
CA PHE A 12 -32.36 -3.01 -11.82
C PHE A 12 -33.63 -3.23 -10.99
N PHE A 13 -33.54 -3.99 -9.91
CA PHE A 13 -34.71 -4.55 -9.23
C PHE A 13 -34.99 -3.96 -7.85
N LYS A 14 -34.01 -3.32 -7.22
CA LYS A 14 -34.17 -2.80 -5.85
C LYS A 14 -34.10 -1.27 -5.79
N ASN A 15 -33.03 -0.66 -6.25
CA ASN A 15 -32.84 0.78 -6.16
C ASN A 15 -32.10 1.34 -7.37
N LYS A 16 -32.83 1.81 -8.35
CA LYS A 16 -32.29 2.46 -9.56
C LYS A 16 -31.55 3.78 -9.27
N ARG A 17 -31.78 4.37 -8.10
CA ARG A 17 -31.17 5.65 -7.69
C ARG A 17 -29.92 5.49 -6.83
N ALA A 18 -29.54 4.26 -6.47
CA ALA A 18 -28.30 4.02 -5.76
C ALA A 18 -27.10 4.44 -6.62
N LEU A 19 -26.10 5.06 -6.00
CA LEU A 19 -24.82 5.37 -6.63
C LEU A 19 -23.82 4.25 -6.38
N VAL A 20 -23.00 3.94 -7.37
CA VAL A 20 -21.99 2.90 -7.31
C VAL A 20 -20.61 3.49 -7.43
N VAL A 21 -19.83 3.39 -6.35
CA VAL A 21 -18.43 3.78 -6.33
C VAL A 21 -17.56 2.53 -6.31
N HIS A 22 -16.74 2.32 -7.33
CA HIS A 22 -15.81 1.21 -7.40
C HIS A 22 -14.45 1.66 -6.87
N ARG A 23 -14.04 1.14 -5.70
CA ARG A 23 -12.70 1.35 -5.15
C ARG A 23 -11.76 0.27 -5.62
N ILE A 24 -10.75 0.64 -6.41
CA ILE A 24 -9.73 -0.28 -6.95
C ILE A 24 -8.47 -0.21 -6.08
N ASN A 25 -8.09 -1.36 -5.53
CA ASN A 25 -6.96 -1.54 -4.62
C ASN A 25 -6.11 -2.79 -4.92
N GLU A 26 -6.34 -3.41 -6.06
CA GLU A 26 -5.65 -4.64 -6.47
C GLU A 26 -5.30 -4.57 -7.97
N CYS A 27 -4.34 -5.41 -8.41
CA CYS A 27 -3.96 -5.59 -9.80
C CYS A 27 -3.19 -6.90 -9.99
N ASP A 28 -3.04 -7.33 -11.24
CA ASP A 28 -2.25 -8.53 -11.58
C ASP A 28 -0.77 -8.37 -11.25
N GLU A 29 -0.22 -7.19 -11.47
CA GLU A 29 1.20 -6.86 -11.31
C GLU A 29 1.71 -7.10 -9.89
N ARG A 30 0.84 -6.92 -8.89
CA ARG A 30 1.16 -7.12 -7.47
C ARG A 30 1.49 -8.57 -7.08
N LYS A 31 0.86 -9.53 -7.75
CA LYS A 31 0.96 -10.96 -7.42
C LYS A 31 1.44 -11.79 -8.60
N ASN A 32 1.76 -11.16 -9.72
CA ASN A 32 2.07 -11.82 -10.98
C ASN A 32 0.96 -12.79 -11.41
N THR A 33 -0.31 -12.32 -11.37
CA THR A 33 -1.50 -13.02 -11.84
C THR A 33 -1.89 -12.54 -13.24
N PHE A 34 -2.95 -13.14 -13.87
CA PHE A 34 -3.26 -12.86 -15.28
C PHE A 34 -4.71 -12.44 -15.53
N HIS A 35 -5.57 -12.43 -14.51
CA HIS A 35 -7.01 -12.24 -14.71
C HIS A 35 -7.60 -11.09 -13.88
N MET A 36 -6.90 -10.63 -12.85
CA MET A 36 -7.40 -9.60 -11.94
C MET A 36 -7.74 -8.31 -12.67
N ASN A 37 -6.82 -7.79 -13.48
CA ASN A 37 -7.01 -6.54 -14.23
C ASN A 37 -8.24 -6.62 -15.13
N LYS A 38 -8.44 -7.75 -15.81
CA LYS A 38 -9.62 -8.00 -16.65
C LYS A 38 -10.91 -8.01 -15.81
N PHE A 39 -10.89 -8.69 -14.69
CA PHE A 39 -12.07 -8.76 -13.79
C PHE A 39 -12.41 -7.40 -13.19
N LEU A 40 -11.42 -6.64 -12.75
CA LEU A 40 -11.62 -5.26 -12.28
C LEU A 40 -12.25 -4.39 -13.36
N LYS A 41 -11.79 -4.50 -14.60
CA LYS A 41 -12.33 -3.74 -15.74
C LYS A 41 -13.78 -4.13 -16.06
N ILE A 42 -14.10 -5.44 -16.04
CA ILE A 42 -15.47 -5.94 -16.24
C ILE A 42 -16.39 -5.46 -15.10
N SER A 43 -15.96 -5.57 -13.85
CA SER A 43 -16.74 -5.12 -12.68
C SER A 43 -16.93 -3.60 -12.65
N ASN A 44 -15.97 -2.85 -13.19
CA ASN A 44 -16.06 -1.40 -13.28
C ASN A 44 -17.20 -0.91 -14.21
N TYR A 45 -17.73 -1.79 -15.05
CA TYR A 45 -18.83 -1.49 -15.97
C TYR A 45 -20.05 -0.83 -15.30
N CYS A 46 -20.45 -1.34 -14.12
CA CYS A 46 -21.63 -0.82 -13.41
C CYS A 46 -21.33 0.38 -12.51
N SER A 47 -20.06 0.78 -12.35
CA SER A 47 -19.73 1.92 -11.49
C SER A 47 -20.12 3.26 -12.11
N ASP A 48 -20.55 4.17 -11.28
CA ASP A 48 -20.76 5.59 -11.65
C ASP A 48 -19.50 6.42 -11.44
N TYR A 49 -18.67 6.00 -10.49
CA TYR A 49 -17.43 6.68 -10.14
C TYR A 49 -16.35 5.67 -9.74
N THR A 50 -15.10 5.95 -10.06
CA THR A 50 -13.98 5.07 -9.70
C THR A 50 -13.02 5.78 -8.76
N VAL A 51 -12.64 5.11 -7.66
CA VAL A 51 -11.62 5.60 -6.74
C VAL A 51 -10.42 4.66 -6.78
N PHE A 52 -9.24 5.22 -7.00
CA PHE A 52 -7.96 4.51 -6.95
C PHE A 52 -7.23 4.86 -5.66
N ILE A 53 -6.48 3.91 -5.13
CA ILE A 53 -5.62 4.15 -3.96
C ILE A 53 -4.22 4.66 -4.33
N SER A 54 -3.92 4.80 -5.63
CA SER A 54 -2.68 5.41 -6.13
C SER A 54 -2.82 5.85 -7.58
N ASN A 55 -2.00 6.81 -8.03
CA ASN A 55 -1.90 7.18 -9.44
C ASN A 55 -1.28 6.04 -10.26
N TRP A 56 -0.38 5.26 -9.67
CA TRP A 56 0.19 4.08 -10.31
C TRP A 56 -0.91 3.10 -10.76
N LEU A 57 -1.85 2.74 -9.87
CA LEU A 57 -3.01 1.90 -10.24
C LEU A 57 -3.89 2.55 -11.31
N ARG A 58 -4.14 3.87 -11.22
CA ARG A 58 -4.92 4.60 -12.21
C ARG A 58 -4.28 4.57 -13.60
N GLY A 59 -2.96 4.40 -13.68
CA GLY A 59 -2.21 4.25 -14.93
C GLY A 59 -2.40 2.91 -15.63
N LEU A 60 -2.89 1.88 -14.92
CA LEU A 60 -3.12 0.54 -15.47
C LEU A 60 -4.43 0.45 -16.25
N ASP A 61 -4.55 -0.57 -17.12
CA ASP A 61 -5.78 -0.84 -17.89
C ASP A 61 -6.78 -1.70 -17.09
N ILE A 62 -7.22 -1.19 -15.94
CA ILE A 62 -8.04 -1.92 -14.94
C ILE A 62 -9.44 -1.32 -14.74
N TYR A 63 -9.80 -0.32 -15.52
CA TYR A 63 -11.10 0.34 -15.45
C TYR A 63 -11.58 0.82 -16.83
N GLU A 64 -12.83 1.23 -16.93
CA GLU A 64 -13.42 1.80 -18.14
C GLU A 64 -12.94 3.24 -18.32
N LYS A 65 -12.08 3.48 -19.31
CA LYS A 65 -11.55 4.83 -19.60
C LYS A 65 -12.69 5.79 -19.96
N GLY A 66 -12.60 7.02 -19.49
CA GLY A 66 -13.63 8.06 -19.70
C GLY A 66 -14.65 8.16 -18.57
N LYS A 67 -14.66 7.25 -17.60
CA LYS A 67 -15.43 7.40 -16.37
C LYS A 67 -14.76 8.38 -15.40
N ASP A 68 -15.59 9.12 -14.67
CA ASP A 68 -15.11 9.98 -13.59
C ASP A 68 -14.35 9.17 -12.55
N SER A 69 -13.19 9.67 -12.16
CA SER A 69 -12.32 8.98 -11.23
C SER A 69 -11.49 9.94 -10.39
N LYS A 70 -11.11 9.48 -9.20
CA LYS A 70 -10.23 10.20 -8.27
C LYS A 70 -9.24 9.25 -7.62
N VAL A 71 -8.06 9.76 -7.27
CA VAL A 71 -7.13 9.06 -6.39
C VAL A 71 -7.35 9.54 -4.96
N ILE A 72 -7.59 8.61 -4.06
CA ILE A 72 -7.63 8.83 -2.61
C ILE A 72 -6.64 7.84 -2.00
N LEU A 73 -5.49 8.36 -1.57
CA LEU A 73 -4.45 7.55 -0.95
C LEU A 73 -4.95 6.90 0.34
N ASN A 74 -4.47 5.70 0.63
CA ASN A 74 -4.72 5.04 1.91
C ASN A 74 -4.12 5.83 3.07
N GLY A 75 -4.72 5.70 4.25
CA GLY A 75 -4.23 6.29 5.49
C GLY A 75 -4.23 5.28 6.62
N GLY A 76 -3.22 5.33 7.48
CA GLY A 76 -3.12 4.50 8.67
C GLY A 76 -3.82 5.12 9.89
N ASP A 77 -4.22 4.28 10.85
CA ASP A 77 -4.80 4.76 12.11
C ASP A 77 -3.73 5.38 13.01
N SER A 78 -3.65 6.70 13.00
CA SER A 78 -2.68 7.47 13.81
C SER A 78 -2.94 7.43 15.32
N ARG A 79 -4.04 6.85 15.78
CA ARG A 79 -4.27 6.59 17.22
C ARG A 79 -3.48 5.38 17.67
N ILE A 80 -3.29 4.40 16.79
CA ILE A 80 -2.54 3.16 17.01
C ILE A 80 -1.10 3.34 16.55
N PHE A 81 -0.89 3.66 15.27
CA PHE A 81 0.44 3.84 14.69
C PHE A 81 0.89 5.29 14.88
N LYS A 82 1.72 5.50 15.87
CA LYS A 82 2.30 6.81 16.24
C LYS A 82 3.69 6.61 16.80
N ASP A 83 4.44 7.68 16.92
CA ASP A 83 5.72 7.66 17.63
C ASP A 83 5.47 7.49 19.13
N TYR A 84 5.76 6.31 19.67
CA TYR A 84 5.65 5.97 21.10
C TYR A 84 6.87 6.42 21.92
N GLY A 85 7.62 7.39 21.45
CA GLY A 85 8.88 7.80 22.08
C GLY A 85 10.03 6.96 21.56
N CYS A 86 9.98 6.62 20.27
CA CYS A 86 11.09 5.99 19.55
C CYS A 86 12.37 6.76 19.87
N SER A 87 13.36 6.08 20.42
CA SER A 87 14.67 6.68 20.64
C SER A 87 15.20 7.12 19.28
N GLU A 88 15.55 8.40 19.15
CA GLU A 88 16.25 8.87 17.98
C GLU A 88 17.57 8.09 17.89
N TRP A 89 17.96 7.71 16.67
CA TRP A 89 19.25 7.06 16.48
C TRP A 89 20.38 8.06 16.81
N ASP A 90 21.27 7.66 17.69
CA ASP A 90 22.38 8.48 18.20
C ASP A 90 23.57 8.59 17.20
N GLY A 91 23.50 7.87 16.08
CA GLY A 91 24.57 7.83 15.08
C GLY A 91 25.75 6.93 15.47
N LEU A 92 25.75 6.32 16.64
CA LEU A 92 26.84 5.50 17.21
C LEU A 92 26.44 4.04 17.42
N SER A 93 25.26 3.85 18.00
CA SER A 93 24.68 2.48 18.19
C SER A 93 24.28 1.86 16.84
N PRO A 94 24.13 0.53 16.76
CA PRO A 94 23.65 -0.09 15.54
C PRO A 94 22.31 0.48 15.09
N LEU A 95 22.19 0.84 13.81
CA LEU A 95 20.96 1.30 13.21
C LEU A 95 19.96 0.15 13.12
N LYS A 96 18.86 0.22 13.85
CA LYS A 96 17.83 -0.82 13.89
C LYS A 96 16.86 -0.62 12.73
N ILE A 97 16.89 -1.54 11.78
CA ILE A 97 16.05 -1.54 10.56
C ILE A 97 14.91 -2.54 10.78
N VAL A 98 13.70 -2.18 10.36
CA VAL A 98 12.53 -3.06 10.45
C VAL A 98 11.71 -3.05 9.17
N THR A 99 11.06 -4.17 8.91
CA THR A 99 9.94 -4.28 7.95
C THR A 99 8.88 -5.23 8.50
N HIS A 100 7.64 -5.10 7.99
CA HIS A 100 6.61 -6.07 8.33
C HIS A 100 5.69 -6.37 7.15
N HIS A 101 5.29 -7.64 7.01
CA HIS A 101 4.34 -8.07 5.99
C HIS A 101 3.47 -9.22 6.47
N TRP A 102 2.17 -9.13 6.23
CA TRP A 102 1.27 -10.24 6.49
C TRP A 102 1.43 -11.37 5.46
N SER A 103 1.59 -11.01 4.18
CA SER A 103 1.69 -11.98 3.09
C SER A 103 3.11 -12.54 2.96
N PRO A 104 3.28 -13.87 2.85
CA PRO A 104 4.58 -14.50 2.58
C PRO A 104 4.97 -14.45 1.10
N ASN A 105 4.26 -13.69 0.26
CA ASN A 105 4.56 -13.61 -1.17
C ASN A 105 5.97 -13.02 -1.39
N TYR A 106 6.77 -13.68 -2.22
CA TYR A 106 8.16 -13.29 -2.47
C TYR A 106 8.31 -11.86 -3.03
N MET A 107 7.30 -11.37 -3.76
CA MET A 107 7.24 -9.99 -4.25
C MET A 107 7.12 -8.92 -3.16
N LYS A 108 7.00 -9.33 -1.88
CA LYS A 108 7.11 -8.39 -0.75
C LYS A 108 8.54 -7.88 -0.50
N GLY A 109 9.50 -8.31 -1.33
CA GLY A 109 10.89 -7.83 -1.29
C GLY A 109 11.84 -8.79 -0.62
N PHE A 110 11.51 -10.09 -0.58
CA PHE A 110 12.37 -11.11 0.05
C PHE A 110 13.72 -11.28 -0.64
N ASP A 111 13.88 -10.85 -1.89
CA ASP A 111 15.17 -10.69 -2.54
C ASP A 111 16.09 -9.76 -1.75
N VAL A 112 15.62 -8.56 -1.42
CA VAL A 112 16.36 -7.55 -0.65
C VAL A 112 16.52 -7.95 0.82
N TYR A 113 15.48 -8.50 1.45
CA TYR A 113 15.57 -8.90 2.86
C TYR A 113 16.56 -10.04 3.08
N LYS A 114 16.70 -10.95 2.12
CA LYS A 114 17.73 -11.98 2.13
C LYS A 114 19.13 -11.39 1.98
N GLU A 115 19.32 -10.45 1.08
CA GLU A 115 20.61 -9.76 0.92
C GLU A 115 20.98 -8.94 2.16
N LEU A 116 20.00 -8.27 2.78
CA LEU A 116 20.20 -7.54 4.03
C LEU A 116 20.63 -8.50 5.17
N ASP A 117 20.01 -9.68 5.25
CA ASP A 117 20.41 -10.72 6.21
C ASP A 117 21.85 -11.21 5.97
N TYR A 118 22.26 -11.39 4.71
CA TYR A 118 23.65 -11.70 4.36
C TYR A 118 24.62 -10.57 4.70
N LEU A 119 24.19 -9.31 4.53
CA LEU A 119 25.01 -8.15 4.87
C LEU A 119 25.38 -8.13 6.36
N LEU A 120 24.51 -8.63 7.25
CA LEU A 120 24.78 -8.76 8.68
C LEU A 120 25.89 -9.79 9.01
N MET A 121 26.32 -10.61 8.06
CA MET A 121 27.46 -11.52 8.24
C MET A 121 28.79 -10.86 7.86
N ASP A 122 28.75 -9.72 7.19
CA ASP A 122 29.96 -8.94 6.84
C ASP A 122 30.40 -8.10 8.04
N HIS A 123 31.63 -8.29 8.52
CA HIS A 123 32.21 -7.58 9.67
C HIS A 123 32.19 -6.04 9.51
N ARG A 124 32.08 -5.53 8.29
CA ARG A 124 31.95 -4.06 8.03
C ARG A 124 30.58 -3.51 8.41
N TRP A 125 29.57 -4.40 8.57
CA TRP A 125 28.18 -4.05 8.81
C TRP A 125 27.58 -4.67 10.08
N SER A 126 28.10 -5.80 10.54
CA SER A 126 27.54 -6.57 11.68
C SER A 126 27.35 -5.76 12.96
N ASP A 127 28.24 -4.78 13.19
CA ASP A 127 28.19 -3.92 14.37
C ASP A 127 27.54 -2.56 14.10
N LYS A 128 27.10 -2.31 12.85
CA LYS A 128 26.51 -1.02 12.43
C LYS A 128 25.03 -1.06 12.21
N ILE A 129 24.47 -2.21 11.89
CA ILE A 129 23.05 -2.37 11.61
C ILE A 129 22.49 -3.64 12.26
N GLU A 130 21.22 -3.58 12.60
CA GLU A 130 20.38 -4.72 12.97
C GLU A 130 19.20 -4.77 12.02
N PHE A 131 18.67 -5.95 11.72
CA PHE A 131 17.47 -6.10 10.93
C PHE A 131 16.45 -7.00 11.60
N THR A 132 15.22 -6.53 11.69
CA THR A 132 14.06 -7.26 12.19
C THR A 132 13.00 -7.39 11.09
N TYR A 133 12.58 -8.61 10.81
CA TYR A 133 11.44 -8.89 9.95
C TYR A 133 10.25 -9.34 10.82
N ILE A 134 9.08 -8.71 10.64
CA ILE A 134 7.85 -9.06 11.36
C ILE A 134 6.84 -9.59 10.33
N GLY A 135 6.40 -10.84 10.47
CA GLY A 135 5.39 -11.40 9.58
C GLY A 135 5.61 -12.84 9.16
N ASN A 136 4.82 -13.27 8.16
CA ASN A 136 4.95 -14.61 7.60
C ASN A 136 6.12 -14.70 6.62
N LEU A 137 6.83 -15.82 6.64
CA LEU A 137 7.92 -16.11 5.70
C LEU A 137 7.41 -16.97 4.54
N PRO A 138 8.00 -16.84 3.34
CA PRO A 138 7.78 -17.81 2.26
C PRO A 138 8.18 -19.23 2.70
N GLU A 139 7.56 -20.22 2.09
CA GLU A 139 7.92 -21.60 2.33
C GLU A 139 9.42 -21.84 2.06
N GLY A 140 10.09 -22.51 2.99
CA GLY A 140 11.52 -22.81 2.93
C GLY A 140 12.45 -21.61 3.14
N PHE A 141 11.91 -20.40 3.41
CA PHE A 141 12.72 -19.21 3.68
C PHE A 141 13.06 -19.10 5.17
N THR A 142 14.33 -18.85 5.48
CA THR A 142 14.81 -18.60 6.84
C THR A 142 15.86 -17.49 6.83
N PHE A 143 15.88 -16.68 7.87
CA PHE A 143 16.97 -15.73 8.12
C PHE A 143 18.11 -16.41 8.88
N LYS A 144 19.35 -15.97 8.66
CA LYS A 144 20.57 -16.50 9.32
C LYS A 144 21.00 -15.64 10.51
N LYS A 145 20.85 -14.32 10.40
CA LYS A 145 21.29 -13.33 11.39
C LYS A 145 20.18 -12.38 11.82
N SER A 146 19.26 -12.07 10.91
CA SER A 146 18.17 -11.14 11.18
C SER A 146 17.18 -11.72 12.19
N LYS A 147 16.63 -10.85 13.03
CA LYS A 147 15.57 -11.21 13.96
C LYS A 147 14.25 -11.42 13.18
N HIS A 148 13.62 -12.57 13.40
CA HIS A 148 12.27 -12.85 12.89
C HIS A 148 11.25 -12.83 14.02
N ILE A 149 10.16 -12.10 13.84
CA ILE A 149 9.01 -12.06 14.74
C ILE A 149 7.79 -12.56 13.97
N SER A 150 7.05 -13.49 14.54
CA SER A 150 5.76 -13.94 13.98
C SER A 150 4.79 -12.78 13.79
N PRO A 151 3.79 -12.92 12.90
CA PRO A 151 2.85 -11.84 12.64
C PRO A 151 2.18 -11.29 13.91
N ILE A 152 2.28 -9.99 14.10
CA ILE A 152 1.58 -9.22 15.14
C ILE A 152 0.84 -8.05 14.47
N ASN A 153 -0.14 -7.46 15.14
CA ASN A 153 -0.96 -6.39 14.60
C ASN A 153 -1.33 -5.35 15.67
N GLY A 154 -2.00 -4.27 15.23
CA GLY A 154 -2.51 -3.23 16.12
C GLY A 154 -1.42 -2.60 16.97
N GLU A 155 -1.73 -2.34 18.25
CA GLU A 155 -0.80 -1.71 19.19
C GLU A 155 0.49 -2.50 19.39
N SER A 156 0.42 -3.83 19.45
CA SER A 156 1.61 -4.67 19.61
C SER A 156 2.60 -4.48 18.44
N LEU A 157 2.09 -4.34 17.21
CA LEU A 157 2.91 -4.03 16.04
C LEU A 157 3.48 -2.61 16.15
N ALA A 158 2.66 -1.63 16.51
CA ALA A 158 3.10 -0.23 16.63
C ALA A 158 4.20 -0.07 17.68
N ILE A 159 4.05 -0.71 18.84
CA ILE A 159 5.07 -0.75 19.90
C ILE A 159 6.36 -1.42 19.41
N GLU A 160 6.26 -2.53 18.68
CA GLU A 160 7.46 -3.21 18.16
C GLU A 160 8.15 -2.36 17.08
N LEU A 161 7.40 -1.74 16.16
CA LEU A 161 7.96 -0.79 15.17
C LEU A 161 8.70 0.35 15.84
N SER A 162 8.14 0.91 16.91
CA SER A 162 8.73 2.05 17.64
C SER A 162 10.05 1.74 18.36
N LYS A 163 10.47 0.49 18.43
CA LYS A 163 11.81 0.10 18.96
C LYS A 163 12.92 0.23 17.92
N HIS A 164 12.59 0.60 16.69
CA HIS A 164 13.51 0.66 15.56
C HIS A 164 13.76 2.11 15.12
N HIS A 165 14.75 2.29 14.26
CA HIS A 165 15.17 3.60 13.79
C HIS A 165 14.78 3.87 12.33
N LEU A 166 14.73 2.82 11.50
CA LEU A 166 14.54 2.91 10.06
C LEU A 166 13.57 1.83 9.58
N TYR A 167 12.66 2.21 8.70
CA TYR A 167 11.81 1.27 7.98
C TYR A 167 12.40 0.94 6.60
N ILE A 168 12.27 -0.32 6.15
CA ILE A 168 12.58 -0.71 4.77
C ILE A 168 11.35 -1.33 4.11
N SER A 169 11.00 -0.87 2.90
CA SER A 169 9.97 -1.47 2.07
C SER A 169 10.54 -1.84 0.71
N ALA A 170 10.74 -3.13 0.47
CA ALA A 170 11.29 -3.64 -0.78
C ALA A 170 10.24 -4.28 -1.71
N SER A 171 8.95 -4.07 -1.44
CA SER A 171 7.85 -4.63 -2.22
C SER A 171 7.94 -4.23 -3.70
N ILE A 172 7.65 -5.20 -4.58
CA ILE A 172 7.59 -5.02 -6.02
C ILE A 172 6.12 -4.80 -6.42
N ASN A 173 5.87 -3.81 -7.26
CA ASN A 173 4.53 -3.47 -7.78
C ASN A 173 3.47 -3.33 -6.67
N GLU A 174 3.84 -2.69 -5.56
CA GLU A 174 2.94 -2.47 -4.43
C GLU A 174 1.88 -1.41 -4.78
N PRO A 175 0.58 -1.74 -4.82
CA PRO A 175 -0.47 -0.79 -5.21
C PRO A 175 -0.74 0.28 -4.14
N ALA A 176 -0.59 -0.03 -2.88
CA ALA A 176 -0.53 0.79 -1.68
C ALA A 176 -0.77 -0.08 -0.43
N GLY A 177 0.23 -0.82 -0.01
CA GLY A 177 0.18 -1.59 1.24
C GLY A 177 0.10 -0.67 2.47
N MET A 178 -0.44 -1.19 3.56
CA MET A 178 -0.49 -0.43 4.82
C MET A 178 0.87 -0.37 5.52
N HIS A 179 1.72 -1.36 5.31
CA HIS A 179 2.98 -1.57 6.03
C HIS A 179 3.91 -0.35 6.04
N HIS A 180 4.13 0.31 4.90
CA HIS A 180 4.97 1.49 4.83
C HIS A 180 4.32 2.72 5.48
N ILE A 181 2.98 2.86 5.39
CA ILE A 181 2.22 3.91 6.07
C ILE A 181 2.35 3.76 7.58
N GLU A 182 2.17 2.55 8.09
CA GLU A 182 2.26 2.21 9.51
C GLU A 182 3.67 2.46 10.05
N GLY A 183 4.71 2.07 9.30
CA GLY A 183 6.10 2.37 9.65
C GLY A 183 6.39 3.87 9.74
N ILE A 184 5.95 4.66 8.76
CA ILE A 184 6.16 6.11 8.75
C ILE A 184 5.38 6.80 9.89
N LEU A 185 4.13 6.38 10.14
CA LEU A 185 3.33 6.91 11.26
C LEU A 185 3.95 6.62 12.62
N CYS A 186 4.65 5.49 12.77
CA CYS A 186 5.46 5.20 13.96
C CYS A 186 6.74 6.05 14.06
N GLY A 187 6.92 7.05 13.20
CA GLY A 187 8.05 7.97 13.23
C GLY A 187 9.32 7.44 12.57
N LEU A 188 9.26 6.38 11.76
CA LEU A 188 10.42 5.80 11.10
C LEU A 188 10.66 6.40 9.72
N PRO A 189 11.80 7.04 9.45
CA PRO A 189 12.26 7.28 8.09
C PRO A 189 12.26 5.99 7.28
N ILE A 190 12.14 6.08 5.95
CA ILE A 190 12.00 4.89 5.12
C ILE A 190 13.01 4.85 3.98
N ILE A 191 13.60 3.68 3.73
CA ILE A 191 14.18 3.36 2.43
C ILE A 191 13.21 2.42 1.69
N PHE A 192 12.99 2.67 0.40
CA PHE A 192 11.94 1.96 -0.31
C PHE A 192 12.32 1.69 -1.77
N ARG A 193 11.83 0.56 -2.30
CA ARG A 193 12.00 0.24 -3.72
C ARG A 193 11.18 1.23 -4.57
N ASP A 194 11.78 1.77 -5.63
CA ASP A 194 11.09 2.58 -6.65
C ASP A 194 10.21 1.65 -7.52
N SER A 195 9.08 1.22 -6.96
CA SER A 195 8.18 0.27 -7.61
C SER A 195 6.74 0.45 -7.14
N GLY A 196 5.81 0.32 -8.08
CA GLY A 196 4.39 0.49 -7.77
C GLY A 196 4.06 1.90 -7.27
N ALA A 197 3.27 1.98 -6.23
CA ALA A 197 2.85 3.23 -5.61
C ALA A 197 3.79 3.71 -4.47
N LEU A 198 4.83 2.95 -4.12
CA LEU A 198 5.72 3.35 -3.01
C LEU A 198 6.27 4.78 -3.16
N PRO A 199 6.69 5.25 -4.37
CA PRO A 199 7.11 6.64 -4.54
C PRO A 199 6.05 7.68 -4.18
N GLU A 200 4.78 7.42 -4.47
CA GLU A 200 3.68 8.35 -4.16
C GLU A 200 3.50 8.55 -2.64
N TYR A 201 3.81 7.52 -1.86
CA TYR A 201 3.64 7.51 -0.42
C TYR A 201 4.90 7.91 0.34
N CYS A 202 6.10 7.67 -0.23
CA CYS A 202 7.34 7.65 0.54
C CYS A 202 8.37 8.73 0.16
N ASN A 203 8.32 9.31 -1.07
CA ASN A 203 9.39 10.19 -1.61
C ASN A 203 9.84 11.34 -0.69
N ARG A 204 8.95 11.91 0.12
CA ARG A 204 9.28 13.02 1.03
C ARG A 204 9.83 12.56 2.37
N TYR A 205 9.67 11.28 2.67
CA TYR A 205 9.89 10.70 4.00
C TYR A 205 11.03 9.71 4.03
N GLY A 206 11.70 9.54 2.88
CA GLY A 206 12.78 8.58 2.75
C GLY A 206 13.46 8.62 1.40
N ILE A 207 14.25 7.59 1.13
CA ILE A 207 15.12 7.45 -0.03
C ILE A 207 14.73 6.21 -0.83
N SER A 208 14.53 6.38 -2.13
CA SER A 208 14.22 5.26 -3.02
C SER A 208 15.49 4.54 -3.50
N PHE A 209 15.31 3.26 -3.85
CA PHE A 209 16.32 2.47 -4.55
C PHE A 209 15.69 1.69 -5.72
N LYS A 210 16.50 1.34 -6.71
CA LYS A 210 16.07 0.60 -7.91
C LYS A 210 16.68 -0.79 -7.94
N ASP A 211 16.01 -1.71 -8.61
CA ASP A 211 16.51 -3.05 -8.96
C ASP A 211 17.15 -3.84 -7.80
N GLY A 212 16.63 -3.66 -6.59
CA GLY A 212 17.17 -4.32 -5.39
C GLY A 212 18.44 -3.67 -4.82
N ASN A 213 19.05 -2.71 -5.49
CA ASN A 213 20.28 -2.06 -5.04
C ASN A 213 20.03 -1.02 -3.92
N TYR A 214 19.68 -1.52 -2.73
CA TYR A 214 19.33 -0.68 -1.56
C TYR A 214 20.54 -0.06 -0.83
N LEU A 215 21.74 -0.60 -1.01
CA LEU A 215 22.91 -0.22 -0.21
C LEU A 215 23.33 1.26 -0.37
N PRO A 216 23.32 1.87 -1.57
CA PRO A 216 23.52 3.32 -1.71
C PRO A 216 22.47 4.13 -0.94
N ALA A 217 21.18 3.76 -1.01
CA ALA A 217 20.11 4.43 -0.30
C ALA A 217 20.26 4.29 1.23
N LEU A 218 20.68 3.13 1.73
CA LEU A 218 20.99 2.94 3.15
C LEU A 218 22.14 3.85 3.61
N LYS A 219 23.24 3.92 2.84
CA LYS A 219 24.38 4.80 3.16
C LYS A 219 23.97 6.28 3.17
N GLU A 220 23.14 6.69 2.23
CA GLU A 220 22.62 8.06 2.15
C GLU A 220 21.64 8.34 3.31
N MET A 221 20.79 7.40 3.67
CA MET A 221 19.90 7.52 4.82
C MET A 221 20.68 7.70 6.13
N ILE A 222 21.74 6.94 6.35
CA ILE A 222 22.61 7.07 7.50
C ILE A 222 23.17 8.50 7.60
N ARG A 223 23.58 9.10 6.49
CA ARG A 223 24.14 10.48 6.46
C ARG A 223 23.07 11.55 6.72
N ASN A 224 21.84 11.31 6.27
CA ASN A 224 20.74 12.28 6.31
C ASN A 224 19.63 11.92 7.28
N TYR A 225 19.90 11.00 8.24
CA TYR A 225 18.88 10.44 9.14
C TYR A 225 18.04 11.50 9.81
N ASN A 226 18.67 12.50 10.46
CA ASN A 226 17.97 13.54 11.21
C ASN A 226 17.08 14.42 10.31
N PHE A 227 17.43 14.60 9.05
CA PHE A 227 16.59 15.30 8.10
C PHE A 227 15.29 14.51 7.86
N TYR A 228 15.39 13.22 7.51
CA TYR A 228 14.21 12.39 7.25
C TYR A 228 13.39 12.11 8.51
N LYS A 229 14.02 11.97 9.69
CA LYS A 229 13.32 11.85 10.98
C LYS A 229 12.40 13.06 11.24
N LYS A 230 12.83 14.27 10.89
CA LYS A 230 11.99 15.48 10.95
C LYS A 230 10.88 15.50 9.88
N GLN A 231 11.08 14.87 8.72
CA GLN A 231 10.05 14.84 7.68
C GLN A 231 8.90 13.91 8.04
N VAL A 232 9.17 12.74 8.62
CA VAL A 232 8.13 11.74 8.93
C VAL A 232 7.10 12.25 9.94
N SER A 233 7.45 13.19 10.85
CA SER A 233 6.49 13.82 11.77
C SER A 233 5.38 14.61 11.04
N LYS A 234 5.57 14.92 9.76
CA LYS A 234 4.62 15.67 8.92
C LYS A 234 3.84 14.75 7.98
N TYR A 235 3.88 13.42 8.19
CA TYR A 235 3.24 12.46 7.29
C TYR A 235 1.72 12.63 7.26
N PRO A 236 1.10 12.90 6.09
CA PRO A 236 -0.31 13.29 6.04
C PRO A 236 -1.27 12.13 5.89
N ASN A 237 -0.80 10.92 5.53
CA ASN A 237 -1.70 9.83 5.16
C ASN A 237 -2.24 9.11 6.40
N THR A 238 -3.15 9.77 7.11
CA THR A 238 -3.89 9.20 8.25
C THR A 238 -5.27 8.70 7.81
N ALA A 239 -5.85 7.77 8.58
CA ALA A 239 -7.19 7.25 8.35
C ALA A 239 -8.24 8.38 8.37
N ASP A 240 -8.09 9.35 9.25
CA ASP A 240 -9.01 10.49 9.35
C ASP A 240 -8.97 11.35 8.07
N GLN A 241 -7.78 11.65 7.55
CA GLN A 241 -7.65 12.40 6.29
C GLN A 241 -8.19 11.61 5.09
N MET A 242 -7.94 10.30 5.03
CA MET A 242 -8.52 9.45 4.01
C MET A 242 -10.06 9.45 4.10
N THR A 243 -10.61 9.25 5.30
CA THR A 243 -12.07 9.23 5.55
C THR A 243 -12.72 10.54 5.14
N ASN A 244 -12.15 11.69 5.51
CA ASN A 244 -12.68 13.00 5.12
C ASN A 244 -12.74 13.17 3.60
N LYS A 245 -11.70 12.72 2.86
CA LYS A 245 -11.71 12.75 1.38
C LYS A 245 -12.81 11.88 0.78
N TYR A 246 -13.14 10.74 1.41
CA TYR A 246 -14.28 9.90 1.00
C TYR A 246 -15.62 10.56 1.32
N LEU A 247 -15.78 11.16 2.50
CA LEU A 247 -17.01 11.87 2.89
C LEU A 247 -17.28 13.05 1.95
N ASP A 248 -16.25 13.82 1.61
CA ASP A 248 -16.36 14.92 0.63
C ASP A 248 -16.79 14.41 -0.74
N LEU A 249 -16.16 13.32 -1.21
CA LEU A 249 -16.52 12.68 -2.48
C LEU A 249 -17.99 12.21 -2.47
N PHE A 250 -18.39 11.46 -1.44
CA PHE A 250 -19.76 10.94 -1.35
C PHE A 250 -20.78 12.05 -1.26
N SER A 251 -20.49 13.13 -0.52
CA SER A 251 -21.35 14.31 -0.43
C SER A 251 -21.51 15.00 -1.80
N ALA A 252 -20.43 15.13 -2.56
CA ALA A 252 -20.45 15.68 -3.91
C ALA A 252 -21.27 14.81 -4.88
N LEU A 253 -21.06 13.51 -4.86
CA LEU A 253 -21.80 12.56 -5.70
C LEU A 253 -23.30 12.54 -5.37
N LEU A 254 -23.66 12.61 -4.09
CA LEU A 254 -25.07 12.68 -3.66
C LEU A 254 -25.77 13.94 -4.16
N LYS A 255 -25.08 15.08 -4.18
CA LYS A 255 -25.63 16.33 -4.76
C LYS A 255 -25.90 16.22 -6.26
N GLN A 256 -25.10 15.42 -6.98
CA GLN A 256 -25.21 15.20 -8.42
C GLN A 256 -25.99 13.92 -8.79
N ARG A 257 -26.57 13.23 -7.80
CA ARG A 257 -27.18 11.92 -7.97
C ARG A 257 -28.13 11.80 -9.15
N ASP A 258 -29.06 12.75 -9.30
CA ASP A 258 -30.10 12.66 -10.33
C ASP A 258 -29.52 12.81 -11.74
N GLU A 259 -28.49 13.61 -11.89
CA GLU A 259 -27.74 13.75 -13.14
C GLU A 259 -26.95 12.47 -13.46
N ILE A 260 -26.23 11.92 -12.48
CA ILE A 260 -25.45 10.68 -12.63
C ILE A 260 -26.38 9.52 -13.01
N VAL A 261 -27.50 9.37 -12.30
CA VAL A 261 -28.47 8.30 -12.58
C VAL A 261 -29.09 8.46 -13.97
N ARG A 262 -29.40 9.68 -14.40
CA ARG A 262 -29.94 9.96 -15.73
C ARG A 262 -28.97 9.60 -16.84
N LYS A 263 -27.66 9.84 -16.65
CA LYS A 263 -26.59 9.51 -17.62
C LYS A 263 -26.24 8.02 -17.63
N ARG A 264 -26.58 7.28 -16.57
CA ARG A 264 -26.27 5.86 -16.46
C ARG A 264 -27.03 5.05 -17.52
N ASN A 265 -26.30 4.32 -18.35
CA ASN A 265 -26.86 3.36 -19.30
C ASN A 265 -26.27 1.97 -19.06
N LEU A 266 -26.94 1.17 -18.23
CA LEU A 266 -26.52 -0.22 -17.95
C LEU A 266 -26.78 -1.18 -19.11
N LEU A 267 -27.62 -0.80 -20.09
CA LEU A 267 -27.93 -1.61 -21.25
C LEU A 267 -27.04 -1.30 -22.47
N ARG A 268 -26.05 -0.40 -22.32
CA ARG A 268 -25.12 -0.03 -23.41
C ARG A 268 -24.30 -1.21 -23.95
N SER A 269 -24.14 -2.29 -23.17
CA SER A 269 -23.48 -3.52 -23.57
C SER A 269 -24.05 -4.74 -22.84
N PRO A 270 -25.07 -5.44 -23.42
CA PRO A 270 -25.61 -6.68 -22.86
C PRO A 270 -24.52 -7.73 -22.63
N PHE A 271 -23.50 -7.76 -23.50
CA PHE A 271 -22.38 -8.69 -23.38
C PHE A 271 -21.55 -8.48 -22.10
N LEU A 272 -21.34 -7.23 -21.66
CA LEU A 272 -20.66 -6.98 -20.38
C LEU A 272 -21.52 -7.32 -19.17
N ILE A 273 -22.85 -7.22 -19.28
CA ILE A 273 -23.78 -7.71 -18.24
C ILE A 273 -23.60 -9.23 -18.09
N ILE A 274 -23.64 -9.97 -19.21
CA ILE A 274 -23.45 -11.42 -19.22
C ILE A 274 -22.07 -11.81 -18.65
N LYS A 275 -21.00 -11.07 -19.01
CA LYS A 275 -19.67 -11.32 -18.45
C LYS A 275 -19.63 -11.12 -16.94
N ASN A 276 -20.28 -10.10 -16.39
CA ASN A 276 -20.38 -9.91 -14.94
C ASN A 276 -21.14 -11.06 -14.25
N PHE A 277 -22.02 -11.72 -14.97
CA PHE A 277 -22.75 -12.90 -14.49
C PHE A 277 -21.88 -14.15 -14.44
N LEU A 278 -20.95 -14.29 -15.40
CA LEU A 278 -20.12 -15.49 -15.57
C LEU A 278 -18.81 -15.45 -14.78
N ILE A 279 -18.47 -14.33 -14.16
CA ILE A 279 -17.27 -14.18 -13.32
C ILE A 279 -17.66 -14.46 -11.87
N PHE A 280 -17.62 -15.72 -11.48
CA PHE A 280 -17.80 -16.18 -10.11
C PHE A 280 -16.50 -16.78 -9.55
#